data_c08ccc958c93016a97c204571c0aebfd
#
_entry.id   c08ccc958c93016a97c204571c0aebfd
#
_cell.length_a   1.000
_cell.length_b   1.000
_cell.length_c   1.000
_cell.angle_alpha   90.00
_cell.angle_beta   90.00
_cell.angle_gamma   90.00
#
_symmetry.space_group_name_H-M   'P 1'
#
loop_
_entity.id
_entity.type
_entity.pdbx_description
1 polymer ?
#
loop_
_entity_poly.entity_id
_entity_poly.type
_entity_poly.pdbx_seq_one_letter_code
_entity_poly.pdbx_strand_id
1 'polypeptide(L)'
;MVRDIDCPNRDRWTIHALQGRLQWYVIVCSDFTICPRLYPAKSNQKNLGTIKSSNLCTEIVQYSSPDETAVCNLASIALPSFVSHGQYNFKKLHDIAKVVAFNLNRIIDVNYYSIPEARKSNMRHRPIGIGVQGLADTFMMLRMPFDSAAAKELNIQIFETIYHAALEASSEMAEANGPYESYEGSPASQGQLQYDLWGATPTSLWDWASLKERISRTGLRNSLLLAPMPTASTSQILGFNECFEPYTRLEDPTACHELL
;
A
#
# COMPACT_ATOMS: atom_id res chain seq x y z
N MET A 1 -34.08 -10.53 -1.59
CA MET A 1 -33.64 -11.89 -1.21
C MET A 1 -32.48 -12.24 -2.15
N VAL A 2 -31.26 -11.84 -1.79
CA VAL A 2 -30.04 -12.13 -2.58
C VAL A 2 -29.31 -13.19 -1.77
N ARG A 3 -29.26 -14.39 -2.34
CA ARG A 3 -28.60 -15.55 -1.75
C ARG A 3 -27.12 -15.24 -1.52
N ASP A 4 -26.61 -15.66 -0.37
CA ASP A 4 -25.19 -15.74 -0.10
C ASP A 4 -24.53 -16.53 -1.22
N ILE A 5 -23.72 -15.85 -2.02
CA ILE A 5 -22.83 -16.53 -2.94
C ILE A 5 -21.65 -16.95 -2.06
N ASP A 6 -21.68 -18.21 -1.63
CA ASP A 6 -20.50 -18.90 -1.12
C ASP A 6 -19.39 -18.75 -2.16
N CYS A 7 -18.33 -18.06 -1.79
CA CYS A 7 -17.16 -17.88 -2.63
C CYS A 7 -16.26 -19.11 -2.43
N PRO A 8 -16.28 -20.10 -3.34
CA PRO A 8 -15.60 -21.39 -3.13
C PRO A 8 -14.07 -21.33 -3.22
N ASN A 9 -13.49 -20.14 -3.34
CA ASN A 9 -12.05 -19.92 -3.45
C ASN A 9 -11.43 -19.16 -2.27
N ARG A 10 -12.13 -19.11 -1.14
CA ARG A 10 -11.58 -18.54 0.11
C ARG A 10 -10.22 -19.14 0.48
N ASP A 11 -10.00 -20.40 0.12
CA ASP A 11 -8.88 -21.19 0.61
C ASP A 11 -7.62 -21.17 -0.27
N ARG A 12 -7.71 -20.76 -1.52
CA ARG A 12 -6.58 -20.87 -2.46
C ARG A 12 -5.59 -19.70 -2.45
N TRP A 13 -6.03 -18.51 -2.09
CA TRP A 13 -5.15 -17.33 -1.92
C TRP A 13 -4.84 -17.04 -0.46
N THR A 14 -5.68 -17.53 0.44
CA THR A 14 -5.50 -17.47 1.88
C THR A 14 -4.42 -18.44 2.38
N ILE A 15 -4.04 -19.42 1.56
CA ILE A 15 -3.44 -20.65 2.04
C ILE A 15 -2.01 -20.49 2.51
N HIS A 16 -1.20 -19.63 1.99
CA HIS A 16 0.22 -19.68 2.31
C HIS A 16 0.84 -18.42 2.93
N ALA A 17 0.23 -17.29 2.80
CA ALA A 17 0.74 -16.07 3.41
C ALA A 17 0.00 -15.69 4.71
N LEU A 18 -1.06 -16.40 5.12
CA LEU A 18 -2.14 -15.73 5.80
C LEU A 18 -2.68 -16.36 7.06
N GLN A 19 -2.04 -17.35 7.61
CA GLN A 19 -2.38 -17.80 8.95
C GLN A 19 -1.87 -16.80 10.00
N GLY A 20 -2.72 -15.84 10.32
CA GLY A 20 -2.59 -14.94 11.46
C GLY A 20 -1.63 -13.77 11.26
N ARG A 21 -2.09 -12.54 11.31
CA ARG A 21 -1.37 -11.26 11.45
C ARG A 21 -0.49 -10.75 10.29
N LEU A 22 -0.02 -11.55 9.33
CA LEU A 22 0.49 -11.06 8.05
C LEU A 22 -0.56 -10.28 7.27
N GLN A 23 -1.79 -10.64 7.49
CA GLN A 23 -2.99 -10.03 6.96
C GLN A 23 -3.00 -8.50 6.98
N TRP A 24 -2.23 -7.88 7.84
CA TRP A 24 -2.44 -6.52 8.23
C TRP A 24 -2.10 -5.48 7.17
N TYR A 25 -1.00 -5.63 6.50
CA TYR A 25 -0.55 -4.64 5.52
C TYR A 25 -0.74 -5.12 4.09
N VAL A 26 -0.62 -6.41 3.88
CA VAL A 26 -1.02 -7.00 2.60
C VAL A 26 -2.54 -6.93 2.45
N ILE A 27 -3.32 -7.09 3.54
CA ILE A 27 -4.79 -6.90 3.54
C ILE A 27 -5.19 -5.46 3.25
N VAL A 28 -4.46 -4.47 3.72
CA VAL A 28 -4.71 -3.10 3.30
C VAL A 28 -4.71 -3.00 1.77
N CYS A 29 -4.04 -3.92 1.09
CA CYS A 29 -3.84 -3.87 -0.34
C CYS A 29 -4.27 -5.11 -1.12
N SER A 30 -4.34 -6.31 -0.56
CA SER A 30 -4.56 -7.56 -1.30
C SER A 30 -5.86 -8.32 -1.01
N ASP A 31 -6.60 -8.02 0.03
CA ASP A 31 -7.99 -8.50 0.20
C ASP A 31 -8.95 -7.92 -0.85
N PHE A 32 -8.37 -7.28 -1.81
CA PHE A 32 -9.00 -6.69 -2.96
C PHE A 32 -9.70 -7.72 -3.85
N THR A 33 -9.21 -8.92 -3.88
CA THR A 33 -9.71 -9.95 -4.78
C THR A 33 -10.94 -10.71 -4.25
N ILE A 34 -11.26 -10.59 -2.96
CA ILE A 34 -12.16 -11.55 -2.32
C ILE A 34 -13.56 -11.03 -2.05
N CYS A 35 -13.79 -9.73 -1.88
CA CYS A 35 -15.16 -9.24 -1.67
C CYS A 35 -15.40 -7.78 -2.06
N PRO A 36 -16.01 -7.52 -3.22
CA PRO A 36 -16.35 -6.16 -3.68
C PRO A 36 -17.24 -5.37 -2.71
N ARG A 37 -17.89 -6.03 -1.76
CA ARG A 37 -18.80 -5.40 -0.81
C ARG A 37 -18.13 -4.82 0.44
N LEU A 38 -16.92 -5.28 0.80
CA LEU A 38 -16.21 -4.82 2.00
C LEU A 38 -15.36 -3.56 1.75
N TYR A 39 -15.05 -3.27 0.52
CA TYR A 39 -14.12 -2.23 0.09
C TYR A 39 -14.57 -0.80 0.29
N PRO A 40 -15.77 -0.42 -0.18
CA PRO A 40 -16.23 0.95 -0.04
C PRO A 40 -16.28 1.39 1.42
N ALA A 41 -16.64 0.46 2.33
CA ALA A 41 -16.79 0.75 3.74
C ALA A 41 -15.46 1.00 4.48
N LYS A 42 -14.34 0.48 3.94
CA LYS A 42 -13.00 0.59 4.55
C LYS A 42 -12.03 1.49 3.78
N SER A 43 -12.47 2.12 2.71
CA SER A 43 -11.67 3.09 1.97
C SER A 43 -11.70 4.47 2.61
N ASN A 44 -10.58 5.18 2.57
CA ASN A 44 -10.54 6.58 2.97
C ASN A 44 -11.34 7.49 2.03
N GLN A 45 -11.75 7.00 0.84
CA GLN A 45 -12.62 7.70 -0.11
C GLN A 45 -14.12 7.35 0.03
N LYS A 46 -14.53 6.65 1.08
CA LYS A 46 -15.94 6.25 1.29
C LYS A 46 -16.91 7.43 1.44
N ASN A 47 -16.41 8.59 1.82
CA ASN A 47 -17.20 9.83 1.90
C ASN A 47 -17.66 10.37 0.53
N LEU A 48 -17.04 9.94 -0.57
CA LEU A 48 -17.38 10.40 -1.93
C LEU A 48 -18.58 9.66 -2.52
N GLY A 49 -18.90 8.49 -2.00
CA GLY A 49 -19.97 7.63 -2.48
C GLY A 49 -19.54 6.18 -2.65
N THR A 50 -20.33 5.42 -3.42
CA THR A 50 -20.04 4.00 -3.66
C THR A 50 -18.88 3.83 -4.63
N ILE A 51 -17.81 3.18 -4.17
CA ILE A 51 -16.72 2.75 -5.03
C ILE A 51 -17.19 1.47 -5.76
N LYS A 52 -17.17 1.50 -7.10
CA LYS A 52 -17.79 0.47 -7.93
C LYS A 52 -16.84 -0.58 -8.47
N SER A 53 -15.57 -0.24 -8.59
CA SER A 53 -14.55 -1.12 -9.17
C SER A 53 -13.15 -0.80 -8.61
N SER A 54 -12.21 -1.71 -8.85
CA SER A 54 -10.78 -1.47 -8.72
C SER A 54 -10.17 -1.15 -10.09
N ASN A 55 -8.88 -0.81 -10.12
CA ASN A 55 -8.09 -0.79 -11.35
C ASN A 55 -7.81 -2.22 -11.88
N LEU A 56 -7.05 -2.32 -12.98
CA LEU A 56 -6.77 -3.60 -13.68
C LEU A 56 -6.14 -4.66 -12.76
N CYS A 57 -5.14 -4.28 -11.99
CA CYS A 57 -4.37 -5.21 -11.15
C CYS A 57 -4.91 -5.32 -9.71
N THR A 58 -6.02 -4.69 -9.43
CA THR A 58 -6.73 -4.72 -8.13
C THR A 58 -5.97 -4.15 -6.93
N GLU A 59 -4.82 -3.51 -7.11
CA GLU A 59 -4.00 -2.95 -6.04
C GLU A 59 -4.56 -1.68 -5.41
N ILE A 60 -5.53 -1.02 -6.06
CA ILE A 60 -6.12 0.21 -5.55
C ILE A 60 -7.61 0.30 -5.88
N VAL A 61 -8.39 0.84 -4.94
CA VAL A 61 -9.82 1.13 -5.11
C VAL A 61 -10.03 2.62 -4.98
N GLN A 62 -10.50 3.24 -6.04
CA GLN A 62 -10.75 4.67 -6.10
C GLN A 62 -12.19 4.96 -6.53
N TYR A 63 -12.69 6.08 -6.04
CA TYR A 63 -13.99 6.57 -6.45
C TYR A 63 -13.95 7.06 -7.90
N SER A 64 -14.95 6.66 -8.68
CA SER A 64 -15.22 7.18 -10.03
C SER A 64 -16.72 7.48 -10.18
N SER A 65 -17.01 8.49 -10.96
CA SER A 65 -18.37 8.93 -11.31
C SER A 65 -18.43 9.25 -12.81
N PRO A 66 -19.60 9.61 -13.36
CA PRO A 66 -19.67 10.11 -14.74
C PRO A 66 -18.76 11.30 -15.02
N ASP A 67 -18.48 12.13 -14.01
CA ASP A 67 -17.70 13.37 -14.13
C ASP A 67 -16.26 13.24 -13.63
N GLU A 68 -15.87 12.10 -13.07
CA GLU A 68 -14.55 11.88 -12.48
C GLU A 68 -14.06 10.46 -12.75
N THR A 69 -12.98 10.35 -13.49
CA THR A 69 -12.33 9.06 -13.76
C THR A 69 -11.09 8.89 -12.89
N ALA A 70 -11.10 7.87 -12.03
CA ALA A 70 -9.94 7.55 -11.20
C ALA A 70 -8.76 7.09 -12.06
N VAL A 71 -7.57 7.59 -11.73
CA VAL A 71 -6.30 7.19 -12.34
C VAL A 71 -5.24 6.99 -11.28
N CYS A 72 -4.29 6.07 -11.54
CA CYS A 72 -3.25 5.66 -10.59
C CYS A 72 -1.96 6.46 -10.79
N ASN A 73 -1.32 6.86 -9.67
CA ASN A 73 0.03 7.42 -9.64
C ASN A 73 0.87 6.48 -8.77
N LEU A 74 1.67 5.61 -9.39
CA LEU A 74 2.27 4.45 -8.75
C LEU A 74 3.80 4.52 -8.73
N ALA A 75 4.40 4.05 -7.63
CA ALA A 75 5.82 3.75 -7.53
C ALA A 75 6.04 2.54 -6.63
N SER A 76 7.11 1.78 -6.86
CA SER A 76 7.47 0.63 -6.03
C SER A 76 8.86 0.77 -5.43
N ILE A 77 9.02 0.35 -4.18
CA ILE A 77 10.25 0.39 -3.41
C ILE A 77 10.92 -0.98 -3.44
N ALA A 78 12.18 -1.04 -3.84
CA ALA A 78 12.97 -2.28 -3.83
C ALA A 78 13.44 -2.60 -2.41
N LEU A 79 12.75 -3.51 -1.73
CA LEU A 79 12.98 -3.86 -0.32
C LEU A 79 14.38 -4.42 -0.04
N PRO A 80 15.03 -5.21 -0.94
CA PRO A 80 16.39 -5.72 -0.70
C PRO A 80 17.42 -4.63 -0.46
N SER A 81 17.21 -3.42 -0.99
CA SER A 81 18.13 -2.27 -0.84
C SER A 81 18.27 -1.76 0.60
N PHE A 82 17.46 -2.26 1.51
CA PHE A 82 17.48 -1.89 2.93
C PHE A 82 18.08 -2.97 3.83
N VAL A 83 18.53 -4.08 3.25
CA VAL A 83 19.25 -5.13 3.98
C VAL A 83 20.74 -4.78 3.98
N SER A 84 21.33 -4.72 5.16
CA SER A 84 22.78 -4.53 5.32
C SER A 84 23.28 -5.28 6.55
N HIS A 85 24.40 -6.00 6.41
CA HIS A 85 25.02 -6.76 7.51
C HIS A 85 24.04 -7.70 8.26
N GLY A 86 23.12 -8.33 7.54
CA GLY A 86 22.11 -9.22 8.12
C GLY A 86 21.01 -8.55 8.92
N GLN A 87 20.84 -7.23 8.80
CA GLN A 87 19.81 -6.45 9.46
C GLN A 87 19.02 -5.62 8.45
N TYR A 88 17.76 -5.34 8.78
CA TYR A 88 16.87 -4.49 7.99
C TYR A 88 16.88 -3.06 8.51
N ASN A 89 17.10 -2.10 7.62
CA ASN A 89 17.21 -0.68 7.99
C ASN A 89 15.87 0.05 7.80
N PHE A 90 15.01 0.00 8.81
CA PHE A 90 13.70 0.66 8.81
C PHE A 90 13.79 2.20 8.69
N LYS A 91 14.81 2.82 9.30
CA LYS A 91 15.00 4.27 9.23
C LYS A 91 15.23 4.73 7.79
N LYS A 92 16.12 4.03 7.06
CA LYS A 92 16.38 4.31 5.65
C LYS A 92 15.13 4.07 4.80
N LEU A 93 14.37 2.99 5.08
CA LEU A 93 13.11 2.72 4.40
C LEU A 93 12.11 3.86 4.61
N HIS A 94 11.96 4.32 5.84
CA HIS A 94 11.08 5.43 6.20
C HIS A 94 11.44 6.70 5.43
N ASP A 95 12.71 7.10 5.44
CA ASP A 95 13.17 8.29 4.75
C ASP A 95 12.94 8.22 3.23
N ILE A 96 13.20 7.07 2.61
CA ILE A 96 12.94 6.85 1.18
C ILE A 96 11.43 6.85 0.87
N ALA A 97 10.60 6.24 1.71
CA ALA A 97 9.16 6.24 1.50
C ALA A 97 8.56 7.67 1.57
N LYS A 98 9.09 8.55 2.41
CA LYS A 98 8.72 9.98 2.42
C LYS A 98 9.07 10.65 1.08
N VAL A 99 10.26 10.41 0.55
CA VAL A 99 10.69 10.95 -0.75
C VAL A 99 9.78 10.44 -1.87
N VAL A 100 9.43 9.15 -1.86
CA VAL A 100 8.54 8.57 -2.86
C VAL A 100 7.15 9.19 -2.79
N ALA A 101 6.59 9.38 -1.59
CA ALA A 101 5.30 10.04 -1.40
C ALA A 101 5.31 11.48 -1.93
N PHE A 102 6.37 12.24 -1.63
CA PHE A 102 6.56 13.60 -2.15
C PHE A 102 6.62 13.62 -3.67
N ASN A 103 7.41 12.74 -4.29
CA ASN A 103 7.57 12.67 -5.73
C ASN A 103 6.25 12.29 -6.43
N LEU A 104 5.52 11.30 -5.93
CA LEU A 104 4.21 10.91 -6.48
C LEU A 104 3.20 12.05 -6.37
N ASN A 105 3.18 12.78 -5.26
CA ASN A 105 2.33 13.95 -5.12
C ASN A 105 2.67 15.04 -6.16
N ARG A 106 3.96 15.24 -6.46
CA ARG A 106 4.40 16.20 -7.51
C ARG A 106 4.04 15.75 -8.92
N ILE A 107 4.06 14.44 -9.17
CA ILE A 107 3.63 13.87 -10.46
C ILE A 107 2.18 14.27 -10.77
N ILE A 108 1.28 14.28 -9.78
CA ILE A 108 -0.11 14.71 -9.97
C ILE A 108 -0.19 16.10 -10.60
N ASP A 109 0.67 17.02 -10.20
CA ASP A 109 0.64 18.40 -10.66
C ASP A 109 1.22 18.58 -12.07
N VAL A 110 2.20 17.78 -12.47
CA VAL A 110 2.95 17.93 -13.73
C VAL A 110 2.54 16.93 -14.81
N ASN A 111 1.71 15.95 -14.48
CA ASN A 111 1.32 14.89 -15.41
C ASN A 111 0.44 15.42 -16.55
N TYR A 112 0.56 14.79 -17.71
CA TYR A 112 -0.38 14.99 -18.82
C TYR A 112 -1.62 14.11 -18.61
N TYR A 113 -2.79 14.72 -18.64
CA TYR A 113 -4.07 14.03 -18.52
C TYR A 113 -4.77 13.98 -19.87
N SER A 114 -5.03 12.77 -20.37
CA SER A 114 -5.66 12.57 -21.68
C SER A 114 -7.11 13.03 -21.73
N ILE A 115 -7.80 13.02 -20.59
CA ILE A 115 -9.20 13.43 -20.46
C ILE A 115 -9.39 14.36 -19.24
N PRO A 116 -10.29 15.34 -19.32
CA PRO A 116 -10.56 16.28 -18.22
C PRO A 116 -11.02 15.62 -16.93
N GLU A 117 -11.82 14.55 -17.04
CA GLU A 117 -12.37 13.80 -15.90
C GLU A 117 -11.27 13.13 -15.07
N ALA A 118 -10.21 12.63 -15.71
CA ALA A 118 -9.05 12.07 -15.02
C ALA A 118 -8.26 13.16 -14.28
N ARG A 119 -8.06 14.31 -14.93
CA ARG A 119 -7.43 15.47 -14.28
C ARG A 119 -8.22 15.93 -13.07
N LYS A 120 -9.56 16.07 -13.23
CA LYS A 120 -10.47 16.48 -12.15
C LYS A 120 -10.35 15.54 -10.94
N SER A 121 -10.45 14.23 -11.16
CA SER A 121 -10.32 13.22 -10.11
C SER A 121 -8.97 13.32 -9.39
N ASN A 122 -7.86 13.32 -10.15
CA ASN A 122 -6.53 13.34 -9.58
C ASN A 122 -6.21 14.61 -8.80
N MET A 123 -6.55 15.78 -9.34
CA MET A 123 -6.32 17.07 -8.67
C MET A 123 -7.15 17.21 -7.40
N ARG A 124 -8.40 16.71 -7.42
CA ARG A 124 -9.35 16.83 -6.31
C ARG A 124 -9.01 15.88 -5.16
N HIS A 125 -8.67 14.63 -5.47
CA HIS A 125 -8.48 13.59 -4.44
C HIS A 125 -7.01 13.28 -4.16
N ARG A 126 -6.11 13.64 -5.05
CA ARG A 126 -4.66 13.45 -4.96
C ARG A 126 -4.24 12.05 -4.49
N PRO A 127 -4.76 10.97 -5.09
CA PRO A 127 -4.37 9.61 -4.71
C PRO A 127 -2.96 9.30 -5.19
N ILE A 128 -2.19 8.65 -4.35
CA ILE A 128 -0.90 8.04 -4.71
C ILE A 128 -0.91 6.57 -4.32
N GLY A 129 -0.01 5.77 -4.89
CA GLY A 129 0.10 4.36 -4.61
C GLY A 129 1.55 3.92 -4.51
N ILE A 130 2.03 3.73 -3.29
CA ILE A 130 3.35 3.19 -3.01
C ILE A 130 3.23 1.68 -2.86
N GLY A 131 3.95 0.93 -3.68
CA GLY A 131 4.10 -0.51 -3.60
C GLY A 131 5.52 -0.93 -3.28
N VAL A 132 5.77 -2.23 -3.34
CA VAL A 132 7.07 -2.83 -3.05
C VAL A 132 7.43 -3.87 -4.11
N GLN A 133 8.70 -4.24 -4.16
CA GLN A 133 9.22 -5.37 -4.93
C GLN A 133 10.37 -6.03 -4.17
N GLY A 134 10.57 -7.32 -4.38
CA GLY A 134 11.67 -8.05 -3.75
C GLY A 134 11.43 -8.39 -2.28
N LEU A 135 10.19 -8.62 -1.82
CA LEU A 135 9.97 -9.07 -0.46
C LEU A 135 10.56 -10.46 -0.22
N ALA A 136 10.38 -11.39 -1.17
CA ALA A 136 10.95 -12.73 -1.09
C ALA A 136 12.49 -12.68 -1.06
N ASP A 137 13.08 -11.84 -1.92
CA ASP A 137 14.54 -11.61 -1.93
C ASP A 137 15.03 -11.08 -0.58
N THR A 138 14.30 -10.15 0.02
CA THR A 138 14.60 -9.60 1.34
C THR A 138 14.65 -10.69 2.41
N PHE A 139 13.66 -11.59 2.42
CA PHE A 139 13.64 -12.71 3.35
C PHE A 139 14.80 -13.67 3.11
N MET A 140 15.14 -13.99 1.86
CA MET A 140 16.30 -14.84 1.53
C MET A 140 17.62 -14.20 1.98
N MET A 141 17.82 -12.89 1.73
CA MET A 141 19.01 -12.16 2.19
C MET A 141 19.15 -12.18 3.71
N LEU A 142 18.04 -12.24 4.44
CA LEU A 142 18.00 -12.34 5.90
C LEU A 142 17.94 -13.80 6.40
N ARG A 143 17.98 -14.78 5.49
CA ARG A 143 17.89 -16.22 5.79
C ARG A 143 16.62 -16.60 6.54
N MET A 144 15.49 -15.97 6.18
CA MET A 144 14.18 -16.22 6.77
C MET A 144 13.31 -17.03 5.80
N PRO A 145 12.81 -18.22 6.17
CA PRO A 145 11.78 -18.90 5.40
C PRO A 145 10.55 -18.00 5.25
N PHE A 146 9.95 -17.97 4.06
CA PHE A 146 8.86 -17.05 3.72
C PHE A 146 7.65 -17.14 4.66
N ASP A 147 7.35 -18.33 5.15
CA ASP A 147 6.24 -18.64 6.06
C ASP A 147 6.62 -18.58 7.56
N SER A 148 7.87 -18.21 7.88
CA SER A 148 8.35 -18.16 9.26
C SER A 148 7.71 -17.02 10.06
N ALA A 149 7.68 -17.18 11.40
CA ALA A 149 7.22 -16.12 12.30
C ALA A 149 8.08 -14.85 12.20
N ALA A 150 9.38 -15.00 11.97
CA ALA A 150 10.31 -13.88 11.80
C ALA A 150 10.02 -13.10 10.50
N ALA A 151 9.73 -13.78 9.38
CA ALA A 151 9.34 -13.15 8.13
C ALA A 151 8.00 -12.40 8.28
N LYS A 152 7.05 -12.97 9.03
CA LYS A 152 5.77 -12.32 9.33
C LYS A 152 5.95 -11.02 10.10
N GLU A 153 6.77 -11.03 11.13
CA GLU A 153 7.04 -9.84 11.93
C GLU A 153 7.76 -8.77 11.09
N LEU A 154 8.78 -9.15 10.33
CA LEU A 154 9.48 -8.25 9.44
C LEU A 154 8.55 -7.62 8.40
N ASN A 155 7.64 -8.40 7.81
CA ASN A 155 6.65 -7.91 6.86
C ASN A 155 5.75 -6.84 7.49
N ILE A 156 5.24 -7.09 8.70
CA ILE A 156 4.44 -6.10 9.44
C ILE A 156 5.22 -4.80 9.60
N GLN A 157 6.45 -4.88 10.09
CA GLN A 157 7.31 -3.71 10.33
C GLN A 157 7.67 -2.95 9.05
N ILE A 158 7.88 -3.65 7.92
CA ILE A 158 8.14 -3.03 6.61
C ILE A 158 6.95 -2.19 6.18
N PHE A 159 5.75 -2.78 6.10
CA PHE A 159 4.58 -2.06 5.61
C PHE A 159 4.10 -0.98 6.58
N GLU A 160 4.23 -1.23 7.88
CA GLU A 160 4.00 -0.20 8.91
C GLU A 160 4.91 1.01 8.70
N THR A 161 6.20 0.77 8.45
CA THR A 161 7.17 1.83 8.18
C THR A 161 6.81 2.65 6.94
N ILE A 162 6.46 1.99 5.84
CA ILE A 162 6.07 2.67 4.59
C ILE A 162 4.79 3.50 4.81
N TYR A 163 3.80 2.93 5.51
CA TYR A 163 2.55 3.62 5.75
C TYR A 163 2.71 4.82 6.68
N HIS A 164 3.45 4.67 7.78
CA HIS A 164 3.78 5.78 8.68
C HIS A 164 4.50 6.90 7.95
N ALA A 165 5.53 6.58 7.18
CA ALA A 165 6.31 7.55 6.41
C ALA A 165 5.46 8.29 5.36
N ALA A 166 4.58 7.57 4.66
CA ALA A 166 3.70 8.16 3.65
C ALA A 166 2.67 9.11 4.28
N LEU A 167 2.10 8.74 5.43
CA LEU A 167 1.19 9.61 6.20
C LEU A 167 1.91 10.87 6.72
N GLU A 168 3.11 10.71 7.27
CA GLU A 168 3.92 11.83 7.75
C GLU A 168 4.24 12.80 6.61
N ALA A 169 4.72 12.30 5.47
CA ALA A 169 4.99 13.13 4.29
C ALA A 169 3.72 13.82 3.76
N SER A 170 2.60 13.11 3.72
CA SER A 170 1.31 13.66 3.28
C SER A 170 0.80 14.75 4.22
N SER A 171 1.02 14.61 5.53
CA SER A 171 0.69 15.61 6.55
C SER A 171 1.59 16.85 6.43
N GLU A 172 2.90 16.67 6.24
CA GLU A 172 3.85 17.77 5.99
C GLU A 172 3.50 18.56 4.72
N MET A 173 3.12 17.87 3.66
CA MET A 173 2.67 18.52 2.41
C MET A 173 1.31 19.23 2.59
N ALA A 174 0.42 18.72 3.43
CA ALA A 174 -0.84 19.37 3.76
C ALA A 174 -0.62 20.62 4.59
N GLU A 175 0.33 20.63 5.50
CA GLU A 175 0.71 21.83 6.28
C GLU A 175 1.18 22.97 5.38
N ALA A 176 1.93 22.65 4.31
CA ALA A 176 2.46 23.62 3.37
C ALA A 176 1.46 24.08 2.29
N ASN A 177 0.58 23.18 1.82
CA ASN A 177 -0.24 23.41 0.62
C ASN A 177 -1.75 23.17 0.84
N GLY A 178 -2.16 22.94 2.08
CA GLY A 178 -3.53 22.53 2.42
C GLY A 178 -3.81 21.05 2.15
N PRO A 179 -4.84 20.49 2.78
CA PRO A 179 -5.28 19.11 2.53
C PRO A 179 -5.83 18.96 1.09
N TYR A 180 -6.05 17.70 0.65
CA TYR A 180 -6.74 17.47 -0.62
C TYR A 180 -8.19 17.95 -0.55
N GLU A 181 -8.76 18.39 -1.67
CA GLU A 181 -10.06 19.09 -1.72
C GLU A 181 -11.20 18.30 -1.05
N SER A 182 -11.26 17.00 -1.25
CA SER A 182 -12.31 16.15 -0.67
C SER A 182 -11.93 15.52 0.70
N TYR A 183 -11.04 16.16 1.46
CA TYR A 183 -10.58 15.67 2.76
C TYR A 183 -11.70 15.64 3.79
N GLU A 184 -12.53 16.67 3.84
CA GLU A 184 -13.62 16.77 4.79
C GLU A 184 -14.64 15.63 4.67
N GLY A 185 -15.03 15.05 5.80
CA GLY A 185 -15.91 13.90 5.85
C GLY A 185 -15.24 12.56 5.56
N SER A 186 -13.95 12.55 5.19
CA SER A 186 -13.18 11.31 5.04
C SER A 186 -12.91 10.65 6.40
N PRO A 187 -12.65 9.33 6.44
CA PRO A 187 -12.20 8.67 7.68
C PRO A 187 -11.01 9.35 8.33
N ALA A 188 -10.01 9.77 7.56
CA ALA A 188 -8.83 10.45 8.06
C ALA A 188 -9.17 11.79 8.73
N SER A 189 -10.15 12.54 8.20
CA SER A 189 -10.62 13.78 8.84
C SER A 189 -11.34 13.55 10.16
N GLN A 190 -11.82 12.31 10.37
CA GLN A 190 -12.44 11.86 11.61
C GLN A 190 -11.44 11.17 12.57
N GLY A 191 -10.15 11.23 12.28
CA GLY A 191 -9.09 10.60 13.06
C GLY A 191 -8.97 9.08 12.87
N GLN A 192 -9.64 8.52 11.87
CA GLN A 192 -9.59 7.08 11.54
C GLN A 192 -8.58 6.84 10.42
N LEU A 193 -7.47 6.21 10.74
CA LEU A 193 -6.49 5.74 9.75
C LEU A 193 -6.85 4.33 9.27
N GLN A 194 -6.14 3.83 8.28
CA GLN A 194 -6.48 2.54 7.65
C GLN A 194 -6.49 1.38 8.65
N TYR A 195 -5.54 1.34 9.58
CA TYR A 195 -5.51 0.30 10.61
C TYR A 195 -6.71 0.37 11.58
N ASP A 196 -7.23 1.57 11.89
CA ASP A 196 -8.46 1.72 12.70
C ASP A 196 -9.66 1.14 11.96
N LEU A 197 -9.77 1.42 10.64
CA LEU A 197 -10.84 0.88 9.80
C LEU A 197 -10.83 -0.66 9.73
N TRP A 198 -9.65 -1.27 9.87
CA TRP A 198 -9.49 -2.73 9.89
C TRP A 198 -9.55 -3.33 11.29
N GLY A 199 -9.62 -2.53 12.34
CA GLY A 199 -9.62 -2.97 13.72
C GLY A 199 -8.30 -3.57 14.17
N ALA A 200 -7.24 -3.02 13.67
CA ALA A 200 -5.91 -3.53 13.85
C ALA A 200 -5.08 -2.59 14.74
N THR A 201 -4.06 -3.12 15.50
CA THR A 201 -3.18 -2.34 16.40
C THR A 201 -1.76 -2.24 15.82
N PRO A 202 -1.21 -1.06 15.56
CA PRO A 202 0.17 -0.90 15.10
C PRO A 202 1.17 -1.42 16.15
N THR A 203 2.38 -1.70 15.71
CA THR A 203 3.46 -2.04 16.64
C THR A 203 3.95 -0.76 17.37
N SER A 204 4.92 -0.92 18.26
CA SER A 204 5.56 0.22 18.91
C SER A 204 6.78 0.76 18.13
N LEU A 205 6.94 0.39 16.86
CA LEU A 205 8.11 0.79 16.05
C LEU A 205 8.11 2.30 15.76
N TRP A 206 6.94 2.89 15.58
CA TRP A 206 6.75 4.31 15.25
C TRP A 206 5.78 5.00 16.21
N ASP A 207 5.92 6.33 16.36
CA ASP A 207 5.02 7.13 17.20
C ASP A 207 3.72 7.51 16.47
N TRP A 208 2.77 6.62 16.52
CA TRP A 208 1.45 6.81 15.92
C TRP A 208 0.61 7.88 16.59
N ALA A 209 0.82 8.11 17.89
CA ALA A 209 0.05 9.10 18.63
C ALA A 209 0.39 10.53 18.17
N SER A 210 1.67 10.86 18.12
CA SER A 210 2.14 12.16 17.61
C SER A 210 1.77 12.38 16.15
N LEU A 211 1.82 11.32 15.30
CA LEU A 211 1.41 11.42 13.91
C LEU A 211 -0.10 11.69 13.78
N LYS A 212 -0.96 11.01 14.53
CA LYS A 212 -2.41 11.27 14.53
C LYS A 212 -2.73 12.69 14.99
N GLU A 213 -2.05 13.18 16.02
CA GLU A 213 -2.19 14.55 16.49
C GLU A 213 -1.81 15.57 15.41
N ARG A 214 -0.69 15.34 14.70
CA ARG A 214 -0.30 16.18 13.56
C ARG A 214 -1.37 16.17 12.47
N ILE A 215 -1.82 14.99 12.03
CA ILE A 215 -2.85 14.84 10.99
C ILE A 215 -4.15 15.55 11.38
N SER A 216 -4.54 15.53 12.65
CA SER A 216 -5.74 16.23 13.12
C SER A 216 -5.65 17.75 12.96
N ARG A 217 -4.44 18.31 12.99
CA ARG A 217 -4.20 19.75 12.81
C ARG A 217 -4.00 20.16 11.35
N THR A 218 -3.26 19.37 10.60
CA THR A 218 -2.83 19.73 9.24
C THR A 218 -3.68 19.10 8.15
N GLY A 219 -4.38 18.00 8.44
CA GLY A 219 -4.98 17.13 7.44
C GLY A 219 -3.95 16.29 6.69
N LEU A 220 -4.38 15.73 5.56
CA LEU A 220 -3.55 14.97 4.62
C LEU A 220 -3.61 15.59 3.23
N ARG A 221 -2.50 15.57 2.49
CA ARG A 221 -2.43 16.03 1.10
C ARG A 221 -2.91 14.98 0.10
N ASN A 222 -2.94 13.69 0.48
CA ASN A 222 -3.27 12.56 -0.38
C ASN A 222 -4.38 11.72 0.23
N SER A 223 -5.37 11.35 -0.57
CA SER A 223 -6.51 10.54 -0.10
C SER A 223 -6.19 9.06 0.06
N LEU A 224 -5.29 8.53 -0.77
CA LEU A 224 -4.78 7.16 -0.73
C LEU A 224 -3.26 7.20 -0.84
N LEU A 225 -2.57 6.22 -0.21
CA LEU A 225 -1.11 6.26 -0.06
C LEU A 225 -0.41 4.98 -0.54
N LEU A 226 -0.95 3.81 -0.22
CA LEU A 226 -0.33 2.52 -0.56
C LEU A 226 -1.18 1.78 -1.60
N ALA A 227 -0.47 1.18 -2.56
CA ALA A 227 -1.04 0.31 -3.58
C ALA A 227 0.04 -0.65 -4.09
N PRO A 228 0.19 -1.85 -3.49
CA PRO A 228 1.21 -2.82 -3.93
C PRO A 228 0.81 -3.44 -5.26
N MET A 229 1.24 -2.78 -6.34
CA MET A 229 1.07 -3.24 -7.72
C MET A 229 1.96 -4.45 -8.01
N PRO A 230 1.67 -5.26 -9.08
CA PRO A 230 2.42 -6.47 -9.40
C PRO A 230 3.91 -6.28 -9.71
N THR A 231 4.34 -5.09 -10.14
CA THR A 231 5.74 -4.76 -10.50
C THR A 231 6.38 -5.61 -11.60
N ALA A 232 5.56 -6.20 -12.48
CA ALA A 232 5.98 -7.16 -13.50
C ALA A 232 7.17 -6.75 -14.38
N SER A 233 7.35 -5.45 -14.65
CA SER A 233 8.47 -4.94 -15.44
C SER A 233 9.57 -4.36 -14.55
N THR A 234 9.23 -3.61 -13.51
CA THR A 234 10.19 -2.91 -12.66
C THR A 234 11.01 -3.88 -11.80
N SER A 235 10.42 -4.96 -11.34
CA SER A 235 11.13 -6.01 -10.60
C SER A 235 12.18 -6.70 -11.48
N GLN A 236 11.84 -7.03 -12.74
CA GLN A 236 12.76 -7.64 -13.69
C GLN A 236 13.93 -6.72 -14.03
N ILE A 237 13.69 -5.41 -14.21
CA ILE A 237 14.76 -4.43 -14.47
C ILE A 237 15.77 -4.40 -13.32
N LEU A 238 15.31 -4.53 -12.07
CA LEU A 238 16.17 -4.52 -10.88
C LEU A 238 16.69 -5.91 -10.50
N GLY A 239 16.20 -6.98 -11.12
CA GLY A 239 16.61 -8.37 -10.84
C GLY A 239 16.03 -8.92 -9.53
N PHE A 240 14.84 -8.46 -9.12
CA PHE A 240 14.14 -8.93 -7.93
C PHE A 240 12.84 -9.67 -8.27
N ASN A 241 12.31 -10.41 -7.31
CA ASN A 241 10.99 -11.02 -7.43
C ASN A 241 9.89 -9.95 -7.43
N GLU A 242 8.75 -10.30 -7.99
CA GLU A 242 7.62 -9.38 -8.14
C GLU A 242 6.99 -9.04 -6.80
N CYS A 243 6.69 -7.77 -6.58
CA CYS A 243 5.90 -7.24 -5.48
C CYS A 243 6.26 -7.87 -4.11
N PHE A 244 5.27 -8.45 -3.45
CA PHE A 244 5.37 -9.19 -2.19
C PHE A 244 5.22 -10.72 -2.39
N GLU A 245 5.23 -11.20 -3.63
CA GLU A 245 4.96 -12.59 -3.97
C GLU A 245 6.11 -13.51 -3.53
N PRO A 246 5.81 -14.76 -3.13
CA PRO A 246 6.83 -15.78 -2.97
C PRO A 246 7.36 -16.22 -4.34
N TYR A 247 8.55 -16.81 -4.39
CA TYR A 247 8.99 -17.51 -5.59
C TYR A 247 8.09 -18.71 -5.86
N THR A 248 7.48 -18.75 -7.05
CA THR A 248 6.51 -19.78 -7.45
C THR A 248 7.10 -20.89 -8.31
N ARG A 249 8.31 -20.68 -8.89
CA ARG A 249 9.01 -21.65 -9.70
C ARG A 249 10.49 -21.74 -9.29
N LEU A 250 10.91 -22.93 -8.98
CA LEU A 250 12.31 -23.36 -8.99
C LEU A 250 12.57 -23.94 -10.39
N GLU A 251 12.76 -23.10 -11.40
CA GLU A 251 13.11 -23.59 -12.76
C GLU A 251 14.56 -24.07 -12.83
N ASP A 252 15.40 -23.70 -11.86
CA ASP A 252 16.75 -24.18 -11.72
C ASP A 252 17.05 -24.53 -10.26
N PRO A 253 17.14 -25.83 -9.91
CA PRO A 253 17.55 -26.26 -8.57
C PRO A 253 18.98 -25.81 -8.21
N THR A 254 19.78 -25.41 -9.19
CA THR A 254 21.18 -24.95 -8.94
C THR A 254 21.22 -23.49 -8.48
N ALA A 255 20.26 -22.68 -8.85
CA ALA A 255 20.17 -21.28 -8.39
C ALA A 255 19.94 -21.15 -6.88
N CYS A 256 19.33 -22.14 -6.23
CA CYS A 256 19.17 -22.18 -4.78
C CYS A 256 20.44 -22.61 -4.05
N HIS A 257 21.37 -23.32 -4.70
CA HIS A 257 22.59 -23.78 -4.07
C HIS A 257 23.69 -22.72 -3.95
N GLU A 258 23.64 -21.68 -4.79
CA GLU A 258 24.59 -20.56 -4.72
C GLU A 258 24.19 -19.47 -3.72
N LEU A 259 22.95 -19.52 -3.18
CA LEU A 259 22.42 -18.55 -2.22
C LEU A 259 22.28 -19.11 -0.79
N LEU A 260 22.61 -20.37 -0.55
CA LEU A 260 22.69 -21.02 0.77
C LEU A 260 24.15 -21.21 1.20
#